data_42a7e04f5da4384df75f5e183284166d
#
_entry.id   42a7e04f5da4384df75f5e183284166d
#
_cell.length_a   1.000
_cell.length_b   1.000
_cell.length_c   1.000
_cell.angle_alpha   90.00
_cell.angle_beta   90.00
_cell.angle_gamma   90.00
#
_symmetry.space_group_name_H-M   'P 1'
#
loop_
_entity.id
_entity.type
_entity.pdbx_description
1 polymer ?
#
loop_
_entity_poly.entity_id
_entity_poly.type
_entity_poly.pdbx_seq_one_letter_code
_entity_poly.pdbx_strand_id
1 'polypeptide(L)'
;MPRVFAYCRVSTTDQTTENQKLEIVAAGFAIEARRLVEESISGSVAAKERPGFIKLIDRMESGDVLVVTKLDRLGRNAMDVRSTVEQLASSGVRVHCLALGG
;
A
#
# COMPACT_ATOMS: atom_id res chain seq x y z
N MET A 1 2.39 12.85 -15.69
CA MET A 1 2.53 11.42 -15.42
C MET A 1 2.16 11.14 -13.98
N PRO A 2 1.35 10.11 -13.72
CA PRO A 2 1.02 9.78 -12.34
C PRO A 2 2.26 9.24 -11.62
N ARG A 3 2.37 9.60 -10.36
CA ARG A 3 3.41 9.04 -9.51
C ARG A 3 2.93 7.69 -8.99
N VAL A 4 3.83 6.73 -8.91
CA VAL A 4 3.50 5.40 -8.43
C VAL A 4 4.15 5.18 -7.07
N PHE A 5 3.33 4.92 -6.09
CA PHE A 5 3.76 4.61 -4.72
C PHE A 5 3.51 3.13 -4.45
N ALA A 6 4.22 2.57 -3.50
CA ALA A 6 4.00 1.20 -3.06
C ALA A 6 3.97 1.14 -1.54
N TYR A 7 3.14 0.28 -1.02
CA TYR A 7 3.05 0.04 0.42
C TYR A 7 3.30 -1.43 0.69
N CYS A 8 4.31 -1.70 1.49
CA CYS A 8 4.68 -3.05 1.89
C CYS A 8 4.57 -3.14 3.40
N ARG A 9 3.79 -4.09 3.88
CA ARG A 9 3.58 -4.28 5.30
C ARG A 9 3.92 -5.71 5.71
N VAL A 10 4.63 -5.85 6.81
CA VAL A 10 4.84 -7.13 7.46
C VAL A 10 4.45 -7.01 8.92
N SER A 11 4.08 -8.13 9.55
CA SER A 11 3.83 -8.14 10.98
C SER A 11 5.16 -8.02 11.73
N THR A 12 5.08 -7.71 13.03
CA THR A 12 6.30 -7.56 13.82
C THR A 12 7.10 -8.85 13.96
N THR A 13 6.46 -9.99 13.68
CA THR A 13 7.12 -11.29 13.73
C THR A 13 7.70 -11.72 12.39
N ASP A 14 7.28 -11.04 11.31
CA ASP A 14 7.81 -11.32 9.98
C ASP A 14 9.17 -10.68 9.81
N GLN A 15 9.93 -11.20 8.88
CA GLN A 15 11.33 -10.82 8.76
C GLN A 15 11.58 -9.63 7.85
N THR A 16 10.86 -9.54 6.73
CA THR A 16 11.26 -8.58 5.70
C THR A 16 10.15 -8.35 4.68
N THR A 17 10.19 -7.19 4.03
CA THR A 17 9.29 -6.85 2.93
C THR A 17 9.89 -7.21 1.56
N GLU A 18 11.04 -7.87 1.53
CA GLU A 18 11.74 -8.16 0.28
C GLU A 18 10.88 -8.90 -0.74
N ASN A 19 10.12 -9.90 -0.32
CA ASN A 19 9.27 -10.65 -1.25
C ASN A 19 8.21 -9.76 -1.88
N GLN A 20 7.66 -8.82 -1.12
CA GLN A 20 6.66 -7.88 -1.64
C GLN A 20 7.30 -6.95 -2.66
N LYS A 21 8.50 -6.46 -2.39
CA LYS A 21 9.23 -5.61 -3.33
C LYS A 21 9.52 -6.35 -4.63
N LEU A 22 9.96 -7.60 -4.53
CA LEU A 22 10.24 -8.42 -5.71
C LEU A 22 8.99 -8.67 -6.55
N GLU A 23 7.85 -8.91 -5.92
CA GLU A 23 6.59 -9.07 -6.63
C GLU A 23 6.21 -7.80 -7.40
N ILE A 24 6.41 -6.65 -6.78
CA ILE A 24 6.10 -5.37 -7.41
C ILE A 24 7.00 -5.14 -8.63
N VAL A 25 8.29 -5.39 -8.50
CA VAL A 25 9.23 -5.25 -9.61
C VAL A 25 8.89 -6.24 -10.72
N ALA A 26 8.59 -7.48 -10.36
CA ALA A 26 8.24 -8.52 -11.33
C ALA A 26 6.96 -8.18 -12.10
N ALA A 27 6.08 -7.40 -11.51
CA ALA A 27 4.86 -6.96 -12.18
C ALA A 27 5.08 -5.77 -13.11
N GLY A 28 6.31 -5.27 -13.19
CA GLY A 28 6.66 -4.18 -14.10
C GLY A 28 6.63 -2.78 -13.51
N PHE A 29 6.52 -2.67 -12.19
CA PHE A 29 6.50 -1.37 -11.53
C PHE A 29 7.89 -1.00 -11.05
N ALA A 30 8.37 0.17 -11.49
CA ALA A 30 9.63 0.73 -11.00
C ALA A 30 9.29 1.79 -9.95
N ILE A 31 9.41 1.42 -8.68
CA ILE A 31 9.06 2.31 -7.59
C ILE A 31 10.31 2.99 -7.06
N GLU A 32 10.31 4.32 -7.04
CA GLU A 32 11.41 5.07 -6.45
C GLU A 32 11.46 4.81 -4.95
N ALA A 33 12.68 4.73 -4.40
CA ALA A 33 12.87 4.43 -2.97
C ALA A 33 12.07 5.38 -2.07
N ARG A 34 12.00 6.65 -2.42
CA ARG A 34 11.25 7.65 -1.64
C ARG A 34 9.74 7.46 -1.70
N ARG A 35 9.26 6.67 -2.66
CA ARG A 35 7.83 6.37 -2.84
C ARG A 35 7.47 4.97 -2.40
N LEU A 36 8.43 4.24 -1.87
CA LEU A 36 8.21 2.91 -1.31
C LEU A 36 8.11 3.05 0.20
N VAL A 37 6.97 2.66 0.75
CA VAL A 37 6.76 2.68 2.19
C VAL A 37 6.80 1.24 2.69
N GLU A 38 7.71 0.96 3.60
CA GLU A 38 7.82 -0.32 4.25
C GLU A 38 7.46 -0.14 5.71
N GLU A 39 6.50 -0.91 6.19
CA GLU A 39 6.05 -0.77 7.57
C GLU A 39 5.99 -2.14 8.24
N SER A 40 6.60 -2.22 9.42
CA SER A 40 6.52 -3.40 10.27
C SER A 40 5.51 -3.11 11.38
N ILE A 41 4.31 -3.63 11.22
CA ILE A 41 3.22 -3.38 12.15
C ILE A 41 2.21 -4.51 12.03
N SER A 42 1.55 -4.82 13.14
CA SER A 42 0.55 -5.89 13.15
C SER A 42 -0.59 -5.59 12.18
N GLY A 43 -1.06 -6.64 11.49
CA GLY A 43 -2.22 -6.53 10.61
C GLY A 43 -3.51 -6.20 11.35
N SER A 44 -3.53 -6.34 12.68
CA SER A 44 -4.71 -6.02 13.49
C SER A 44 -4.85 -4.52 13.74
N VAL A 45 -3.86 -3.72 13.39
CA VAL A 45 -3.92 -2.26 13.54
C VAL A 45 -4.65 -1.68 12.34
N ALA A 46 -5.65 -0.84 12.59
CA ALA A 46 -6.42 -0.19 11.52
C ALA A 46 -5.49 0.68 10.66
N ALA A 47 -5.80 0.77 9.36
CA ALA A 47 -4.98 1.54 8.43
C ALA A 47 -4.77 2.98 8.90
N LYS A 48 -5.82 3.61 9.37
CA LYS A 48 -5.77 5.01 9.82
C LYS A 48 -4.95 5.22 11.11
N GLU A 49 -4.52 4.13 11.74
CA GLU A 49 -3.68 4.17 12.93
C GLU A 49 -2.24 3.74 12.65
N ARG A 50 -1.92 3.43 11.41
CA ARG A 50 -0.57 3.03 11.01
C ARG A 50 0.25 4.25 10.62
N PRO A 51 1.31 4.59 11.39
CA PRO A 51 2.07 5.81 11.12
C PRO A 51 2.64 5.89 9.71
N GLY A 52 3.19 4.80 9.20
CA GLY A 52 3.77 4.78 7.86
C GLY A 52 2.72 4.99 6.78
N PHE A 53 1.57 4.36 6.96
CA PHE A 53 0.48 4.48 6.00
C PHE A 53 -0.13 5.89 6.01
N ILE A 54 -0.26 6.48 7.19
CA ILE A 54 -0.75 7.86 7.32
C ILE A 54 0.16 8.83 6.57
N LYS A 55 1.47 8.69 6.75
CA LYS A 55 2.44 9.54 6.05
C LYS A 55 2.37 9.34 4.54
N LEU A 56 2.15 8.11 4.10
CA LEU A 56 2.01 7.80 2.68
C LEU A 56 0.81 8.53 2.09
N ILE A 57 -0.34 8.43 2.74
CA ILE A 57 -1.56 9.09 2.26
C ILE A 57 -1.38 10.60 2.19
N ASP A 58 -0.72 11.18 3.16
CA ASP A 58 -0.47 12.62 3.18
C ASP A 58 0.38 13.08 1.99
N ARG A 59 1.21 12.21 1.46
CA ARG A 59 2.07 12.54 0.32
C ARG A 59 1.41 12.34 -1.02
N MET A 60 0.33 11.57 -1.07
CA MET A 60 -0.32 11.23 -2.34
C MET A 60 -1.30 12.33 -2.76
N GLU A 61 -1.39 12.50 -4.07
CA GLU A 61 -2.26 13.50 -4.68
C GLU A 61 -3.16 12.84 -5.71
N SER A 62 -4.16 13.58 -6.15
CA SER A 62 -5.05 13.11 -7.21
C SER A 62 -4.24 12.73 -8.45
N GLY A 63 -4.53 11.56 -9.00
CA GLY A 63 -3.81 11.03 -10.15
C GLY A 63 -2.70 10.06 -9.80
N ASP A 64 -2.33 9.95 -8.52
CA ASP A 64 -1.31 9.02 -8.09
C ASP A 64 -1.85 7.58 -8.06
N VAL A 65 -0.93 6.62 -8.07
CA VAL A 65 -1.25 5.20 -8.02
C VAL A 65 -0.59 4.58 -6.81
N LEU A 66 -1.33 3.77 -6.07
CA LEU A 66 -0.78 3.01 -4.95
C LEU A 66 -0.79 1.53 -5.32
N VAL A 67 0.38 0.90 -5.29
CA VAL A 67 0.55 -0.52 -5.59
C VAL A 67 0.69 -1.30 -4.28
N VAL A 68 -0.07 -2.38 -4.17
CA VAL A 68 0.05 -3.32 -3.04
C VAL A 68 0.03 -4.74 -3.59
N THR A 69 0.66 -5.67 -2.88
CA THR A 69 0.67 -7.07 -3.32
C THR A 69 -0.67 -7.75 -3.07
N LYS A 70 -1.33 -7.38 -1.98
CA LYS A 70 -2.65 -7.92 -1.61
C LYS A 70 -3.46 -6.82 -0.95
N LEU A 71 -4.77 -6.87 -1.13
CA LEU A 71 -5.66 -5.86 -0.53
C LEU A 71 -5.61 -5.88 1.00
N ASP A 72 -5.37 -7.03 1.61
CA ASP A 72 -5.30 -7.13 3.07
C ASP A 72 -4.17 -6.30 3.69
N ARG A 73 -3.24 -5.81 2.88
CA ARG A 73 -2.22 -4.87 3.36
C ARG A 73 -2.80 -3.49 3.68
N LEU A 74 -3.99 -3.19 3.20
CA LEU A 74 -4.60 -1.87 3.32
C LEU A 74 -5.53 -1.72 4.52
N GLY A 75 -5.64 -2.72 5.37
CA GLY A 75 -6.49 -2.60 6.54
C GLY A 75 -6.40 -3.81 7.45
N ARG A 76 -7.08 -3.73 8.59
CA ARG A 76 -7.07 -4.80 9.59
C ARG A 76 -8.11 -5.89 9.29
N ASN A 77 -9.12 -5.57 8.50
CA ASN A 77 -10.17 -6.51 8.09
C ASN A 77 -10.80 -6.02 6.79
N ALA A 78 -11.76 -6.78 6.28
CA ALA A 78 -12.39 -6.46 4.99
C ALA A 78 -13.05 -5.09 4.98
N MET A 79 -13.71 -4.71 6.09
CA MET A 79 -14.38 -3.41 6.17
C MET A 79 -13.37 -2.26 6.17
N ASP A 80 -12.28 -2.42 6.90
CA ASP A 80 -11.23 -1.42 6.96
C ASP A 80 -10.54 -1.26 5.59
N VAL A 81 -10.28 -2.37 4.92
CA VAL A 81 -9.70 -2.36 3.57
C VAL A 81 -10.63 -1.60 2.61
N ARG A 82 -11.91 -1.92 2.64
CA ARG A 82 -12.88 -1.26 1.77
C ARG A 82 -12.94 0.24 2.03
N SER A 83 -13.00 0.62 3.30
CA SER A 83 -13.03 2.03 3.69
C SER A 83 -11.78 2.76 3.20
N THR A 84 -10.63 2.13 3.32
CA THR A 84 -9.36 2.70 2.87
C THR A 84 -9.36 2.90 1.36
N VAL A 85 -9.78 1.89 0.60
CA VAL A 85 -9.82 1.96 -0.85
C VAL A 85 -10.79 3.06 -1.31
N GLU A 86 -11.96 3.15 -0.67
CA GLU A 86 -12.93 4.18 -1.00
C GLU A 86 -12.40 5.58 -0.71
N GLN A 87 -11.69 5.74 0.40
CA GLN A 87 -11.09 7.01 0.75
C GLN A 87 -10.04 7.43 -0.28
N LEU A 88 -9.19 6.51 -0.70
CA LEU A 88 -8.18 6.78 -1.70
C LEU A 88 -8.82 7.13 -3.05
N ALA A 89 -9.85 6.39 -3.44
CA ALA A 89 -10.56 6.67 -4.69
C ALA A 89 -11.19 8.06 -4.66
N SER A 90 -11.75 8.46 -3.51
CA SER A 90 -12.34 9.80 -3.35
C SER A 90 -11.29 10.90 -3.49
N SER A 91 -10.05 10.59 -3.14
CA SER A 91 -8.95 11.54 -3.28
C SER A 91 -8.31 11.51 -4.67
N GLY A 92 -8.84 10.69 -5.58
CA GLY A 92 -8.30 10.57 -6.92
C GLY A 92 -7.09 9.65 -7.04
N VAL A 93 -6.85 8.82 -6.03
CA VAL A 93 -5.74 7.87 -6.03
C VAL A 93 -6.25 6.50 -6.47
N ARG A 94 -5.56 5.89 -7.43
CA ARG A 94 -5.89 4.57 -7.93
C ARG A 94 -5.12 3.50 -7.15
N VAL A 95 -5.83 2.48 -6.67
CA VAL A 95 -5.20 1.34 -6.01
C VAL A 95 -5.02 0.22 -7.02
N HIS A 96 -3.79 -0.30 -7.11
CA HIS A 96 -3.46 -1.43 -7.96
C HIS A 96 -3.03 -2.60 -7.08
N CYS A 97 -3.80 -3.67 -7.08
CA CYS A 97 -3.51 -4.85 -6.29
C CYS A 97 -3.00 -5.97 -7.18
N LEU A 98 -1.79 -6.45 -6.92
CA LEU A 98 -1.16 -7.48 -7.77
C LEU A 98 -1.89 -8.81 -7.70
N ALA A 99 -2.42 -9.16 -6.53
CA ALA A 99 -3.10 -10.45 -6.35
C ALA A 99 -4.38 -10.56 -7.16
N LEU A 100 -4.94 -9.43 -7.60
CA LEU A 100 -6.15 -9.43 -8.41
C LEU A 100 -5.85 -9.33 -9.92
N GLY A 101 -4.56 -9.34 -10.26
CA GLY A 101 -4.17 -9.27 -11.67
C GLY A 101 -4.31 -7.90 -12.29
N GLY A 102 -4.35 -6.90 -11.48
CA GLY A 102 -4.40 -5.54 -12.00
C GLY A 102 -5.55 -4.74 -11.55
#